data_27a6455bc2dbc1180aa577abf473eeda
#
_entry.id   27a6455bc2dbc1180aa577abf473eeda
#
_cell.length_a   1.000
_cell.length_b   1.000
_cell.length_c   1.000
_cell.angle_alpha   90.00
_cell.angle_beta   90.00
_cell.angle_gamma   90.00
#
_symmetry.space_group_name_H-M   'P 1'
#
loop_
_entity.id
_entity.type
_entity.pdbx_description
1 polymer ?
#
loop_
_entity_poly.entity_id
_entity_poly.type
_entity_poly.pdbx_seq_one_letter_code
_entity_poly.pdbx_strand_id
1 'polypeptide(L)'
;MKIAIVCYPTYGGSGVVATELGISLADRGHEVHFVSYKQPVRLQSLAGNIHFHEVHVPRYPLFHFQPYELALSSMLVEMVKLHEIELLHVHYAIPHAYAAYMAKQMLKENGIDIPLVTTLHGSDITLVGSHPFYKPAVTFSINNSDVVTAVSKDLRSDTFNLFDVHKEIHVVPNFILSLIHISEPTRLRS
;
A
#
# COMPACT_ATOMS: atom_id res chain seq x y z
N MET A 1 -5.41 11.42 -11.94
CA MET A 1 -5.50 9.96 -11.80
C MET A 1 -6.25 9.63 -10.52
N LYS A 2 -7.01 8.55 -10.54
CA LYS A 2 -7.67 7.96 -9.37
C LYS A 2 -6.84 6.78 -8.87
N ILE A 3 -6.31 6.88 -7.65
CA ILE A 3 -5.32 5.96 -7.10
C ILE A 3 -5.86 5.29 -5.83
N ALA A 4 -5.87 3.97 -5.77
CA ALA A 4 -6.13 3.25 -4.52
C ALA A 4 -4.82 2.95 -3.81
N ILE A 5 -4.69 3.37 -2.55
CA ILE A 5 -3.55 3.09 -1.68
C ILE A 5 -3.98 2.09 -0.61
N VAL A 6 -3.39 0.89 -0.65
CA VAL A 6 -3.61 -0.15 0.36
C VAL A 6 -2.46 -0.15 1.35
N CYS A 7 -2.75 0.03 2.63
CA CYS A 7 -1.73 0.12 3.67
C CYS A 7 -2.25 -0.36 5.04
N TYR A 8 -1.33 -0.57 5.97
CA TYR A 8 -1.70 -0.76 7.38
C TYR A 8 -2.04 0.58 8.05
N PRO A 9 -3.05 0.64 8.92
CA PRO A 9 -3.48 1.88 9.58
C PRO A 9 -2.64 2.21 10.82
N THR A 10 -1.35 1.85 10.85
CA THR A 10 -0.49 1.91 12.04
C THR A 10 0.16 3.27 12.26
N TYR A 11 0.52 3.58 13.52
CA TYR A 11 1.23 4.80 13.92
C TYR A 11 2.69 4.87 13.48
N GLY A 12 3.27 3.76 13.04
CA GLY A 12 4.69 3.67 12.70
C GLY A 12 4.95 3.24 11.27
N GLY A 13 6.17 3.51 10.81
CA GLY A 13 6.75 2.97 9.58
C GLY A 13 5.90 3.14 8.33
N SER A 14 5.49 2.04 7.76
CA SER A 14 4.82 1.95 6.47
C SER A 14 3.47 2.66 6.39
N GLY A 15 2.67 2.62 7.47
CA GLY A 15 1.35 3.27 7.50
C GLY A 15 1.46 4.78 7.39
N VAL A 16 2.46 5.37 8.08
CA VAL A 16 2.76 6.80 7.98
C VAL A 16 3.24 7.17 6.58
N VAL A 17 4.20 6.43 6.05
CA VAL A 17 4.75 6.67 4.70
C VAL A 17 3.66 6.60 3.63
N ALA A 18 2.80 5.57 3.68
CA ALA A 18 1.70 5.42 2.75
C ALA A 18 0.70 6.58 2.84
N THR A 19 0.38 7.02 4.07
CA THR A 19 -0.57 8.12 4.29
C THR A 19 -0.01 9.44 3.79
N GLU A 20 1.23 9.76 4.12
CA GLU A 20 1.90 11.00 3.66
C GLU A 20 2.06 11.02 2.14
N LEU A 21 2.37 9.87 1.54
CA LEU A 21 2.42 9.74 0.08
C LEU A 21 1.06 10.04 -0.55
N GLY A 22 -0.02 9.46 -0.03
CA GLY A 22 -1.37 9.69 -0.55
C GLY A 22 -1.82 11.13 -0.40
N ILE A 23 -1.54 11.78 0.74
CA ILE A 23 -1.82 13.20 0.94
C ILE A 23 -1.04 14.04 -0.08
N SER A 24 0.26 13.76 -0.26
CA SER A 24 1.09 14.47 -1.23
C SER A 24 0.64 14.29 -2.68
N LEU A 25 0.07 13.12 -3.02
CA LEU A 25 -0.52 12.88 -4.34
C LEU A 25 -1.84 13.66 -4.49
N ALA A 26 -2.66 13.71 -3.46
CA ALA A 26 -3.90 14.48 -3.45
C ALA A 26 -3.63 15.99 -3.61
N ASP A 27 -2.61 16.53 -2.93
CA ASP A 27 -2.17 17.92 -3.09
C ASP A 27 -1.71 18.26 -4.51
N ARG A 28 -1.30 17.25 -5.28
CA ARG A 28 -0.94 17.36 -6.69
C ARG A 28 -2.12 17.15 -7.66
N GLY A 29 -3.33 17.06 -7.13
CA GLY A 29 -4.56 16.96 -7.92
C GLY A 29 -4.95 15.55 -8.32
N HIS A 30 -4.37 14.51 -7.68
CA HIS A 30 -4.86 13.14 -7.81
C HIS A 30 -6.04 12.89 -6.87
N GLU A 31 -6.95 12.01 -7.25
CA GLU A 31 -7.99 11.49 -6.35
C GLU A 31 -7.44 10.23 -5.68
N VAL A 32 -7.41 10.20 -4.34
CA VAL A 32 -6.77 9.15 -3.57
C VAL A 32 -7.77 8.42 -2.70
N HIS A 33 -7.83 7.11 -2.85
CA HIS A 33 -8.70 6.20 -2.12
C HIS A 33 -7.85 5.32 -1.20
N PHE A 34 -7.83 5.60 0.09
CA PHE A 34 -7.18 4.74 1.08
C PHE A 34 -8.04 3.53 1.39
N VAL A 35 -7.43 2.34 1.36
CA VAL A 35 -8.09 1.06 1.64
C VAL A 35 -7.35 0.36 2.77
N SER A 36 -8.04 0.12 3.88
CA SER A 36 -7.49 -0.54 5.06
C SER A 36 -8.61 -1.06 5.96
N TYR A 37 -8.29 -1.93 6.94
CA TYR A 37 -9.28 -2.42 7.92
C TYR A 37 -9.63 -1.39 9.01
N LYS A 38 -8.97 -0.24 9.02
CA LYS A 38 -9.24 0.91 9.89
C LYS A 38 -8.66 2.15 9.27
N GLN A 39 -9.22 3.32 9.55
CA GLN A 39 -8.71 4.58 9.04
C GLN A 39 -7.24 4.79 9.46
N PRO A 40 -6.34 5.11 8.52
CA PRO A 40 -4.94 5.42 8.82
C PRO A 40 -4.83 6.58 9.80
N VAL A 41 -3.92 6.46 10.77
CA VAL A 41 -3.86 7.36 11.92
C VAL A 41 -3.59 8.82 11.55
N ARG A 42 -2.79 9.07 10.51
CA ARG A 42 -2.50 10.43 10.04
C ARG A 42 -3.52 10.99 9.07
N LEU A 43 -4.51 10.21 8.69
CA LEU A 43 -5.59 10.66 7.81
C LEU A 43 -6.64 11.41 8.65
N GLN A 44 -6.32 12.62 9.09
CA GLN A 44 -7.17 13.42 9.98
C GLN A 44 -8.32 14.11 9.27
N SER A 45 -8.21 14.34 7.97
CA SER A 45 -9.22 15.02 7.17
C SER A 45 -9.45 14.27 5.86
N LEU A 46 -10.70 13.94 5.61
CA LEU A 46 -11.18 13.43 4.32
C LEU A 46 -11.66 14.64 3.51
N ALA A 47 -10.72 15.45 3.02
CA ALA A 47 -11.03 16.66 2.28
C ALA A 47 -11.01 16.40 0.76
N GLY A 48 -12.10 16.77 0.09
CA GLY A 48 -12.20 16.92 -1.34
C GLY A 48 -11.89 15.64 -2.15
N ASN A 49 -10.64 15.41 -2.44
CA ASN A 49 -10.14 14.32 -3.29
C ASN A 49 -9.46 13.16 -2.51
N ILE A 50 -9.69 13.08 -1.20
CA ILE A 50 -9.21 11.98 -0.35
C ILE A 50 -10.41 11.22 0.22
N HIS A 51 -10.42 9.91 -0.01
CA HIS A 51 -11.46 9.00 0.43
C HIS A 51 -10.86 7.87 1.27
N PHE A 52 -11.66 7.36 2.21
CA PHE A 52 -11.28 6.19 2.99
C PHE A 52 -12.34 5.09 2.84
N HIS A 53 -11.87 3.87 2.66
CA HIS A 53 -12.70 2.68 2.50
C HIS A 53 -12.23 1.60 3.48
N GLU A 54 -13.13 1.19 4.36
CA GLU A 54 -12.84 0.17 5.36
C GLU A 54 -13.06 -1.23 4.78
N VAL A 55 -12.05 -2.08 4.90
CA VAL A 55 -12.15 -3.50 4.52
C VAL A 55 -12.91 -4.25 5.60
N HIS A 56 -14.12 -4.64 5.28
CA HIS A 56 -14.97 -5.45 6.15
C HIS A 56 -14.72 -6.93 5.89
N VAL A 57 -14.33 -7.68 6.92
CA VAL A 57 -14.16 -9.13 6.83
C VAL A 57 -15.37 -9.79 7.50
N PRO A 58 -16.27 -10.41 6.72
CA PRO A 58 -17.43 -11.08 7.27
C PRO A 58 -17.03 -12.23 8.20
N ARG A 59 -17.67 -12.32 9.36
CA ARG A 59 -17.48 -13.46 10.27
C ARG A 59 -18.32 -14.64 9.77
N TYR A 60 -17.65 -15.77 9.55
CA TYR A 60 -18.30 -17.01 9.22
C TYR A 60 -17.87 -18.11 10.21
N PRO A 61 -18.79 -18.81 10.86
CA PRO A 61 -18.46 -19.72 11.97
C PRO A 61 -17.50 -20.86 11.64
N LEU A 62 -17.44 -21.29 10.37
CA LEU A 62 -16.51 -22.34 9.91
C LEU A 62 -15.10 -21.83 9.62
N PHE A 63 -14.90 -20.52 9.54
CA PHE A 63 -13.57 -19.96 9.36
C PHE A 63 -12.90 -19.79 10.72
N HIS A 64 -11.95 -20.66 11.02
CA HIS A 64 -11.12 -20.50 12.21
C HIS A 64 -10.29 -19.20 12.13
N PHE A 65 -9.72 -18.92 10.96
CA PHE A 65 -9.08 -17.64 10.63
C PHE A 65 -9.91 -16.91 9.58
N GLN A 66 -10.21 -15.64 9.83
CA GLN A 66 -10.99 -14.84 8.91
C GLN A 66 -10.12 -14.46 7.70
N PRO A 67 -10.56 -14.75 6.45
CA PRO A 67 -9.75 -14.55 5.25
C PRO A 67 -9.73 -13.08 4.81
N TYR A 68 -8.84 -12.29 5.42
CA TYR A 68 -8.68 -10.87 5.12
C TYR A 68 -8.35 -10.62 3.64
N GLU A 69 -7.48 -11.44 3.07
CA GLU A 69 -7.02 -11.31 1.68
C GLU A 69 -8.17 -11.45 0.68
N LEU A 70 -9.13 -12.34 0.96
CA LEU A 70 -10.32 -12.50 0.13
C LEU A 70 -11.23 -11.26 0.20
N ALA A 71 -11.44 -10.74 1.41
CA ALA A 71 -12.23 -9.53 1.60
C ALA A 71 -11.58 -8.33 0.91
N LEU A 72 -10.27 -8.16 1.07
CA LEU A 72 -9.51 -7.09 0.45
C LEU A 72 -9.54 -7.19 -1.09
N SER A 73 -9.28 -8.36 -1.65
CA SER A 73 -9.28 -8.53 -3.11
C SER A 73 -10.66 -8.26 -3.72
N SER A 74 -11.73 -8.75 -3.09
CA SER A 74 -13.11 -8.50 -3.52
C SER A 74 -13.45 -7.01 -3.45
N MET A 75 -13.08 -6.35 -2.36
CA MET A 75 -13.30 -4.92 -2.20
C MET A 75 -12.55 -4.11 -3.24
N LEU A 76 -11.30 -4.43 -3.55
CA LEU A 76 -10.54 -3.75 -4.60
C LEU A 76 -11.20 -3.87 -5.98
N VAL A 77 -11.78 -5.03 -6.29
CA VAL A 77 -12.56 -5.21 -7.54
C VAL A 77 -13.74 -4.25 -7.59
N GLU A 78 -14.53 -4.19 -6.50
CA GLU A 78 -15.68 -3.27 -6.44
C GLU A 78 -15.26 -1.81 -6.53
N MET A 79 -14.19 -1.44 -5.84
CA MET A 79 -13.69 -0.07 -5.85
C MET A 79 -13.21 0.36 -7.24
N VAL A 80 -12.48 -0.50 -7.94
CA VAL A 80 -12.03 -0.20 -9.31
C VAL A 80 -13.21 0.05 -10.23
N LYS A 81 -14.26 -0.78 -10.13
CA LYS A 81 -15.47 -0.63 -10.95
C LYS A 81 -16.30 0.60 -10.56
N LEU A 82 -16.49 0.84 -9.26
CA LEU A 82 -17.38 1.89 -8.76
C LEU A 82 -16.79 3.30 -8.88
N HIS A 83 -15.48 3.40 -8.54
CA HIS A 83 -14.78 4.69 -8.49
C HIS A 83 -13.86 4.93 -9.69
N GLU A 84 -13.81 3.97 -10.64
CA GLU A 84 -12.95 4.06 -11.83
C GLU A 84 -11.48 4.25 -11.46
N ILE A 85 -10.99 3.47 -10.47
CA ILE A 85 -9.59 3.51 -10.04
C ILE A 85 -8.68 3.13 -11.21
N GLU A 86 -7.63 3.91 -11.42
CA GLU A 86 -6.68 3.77 -12.54
C GLU A 86 -5.36 3.11 -12.13
N LEU A 87 -5.07 3.04 -10.82
CA LEU A 87 -3.84 2.49 -10.27
C LEU A 87 -4.06 1.89 -8.88
N LEU A 88 -3.57 0.69 -8.65
CA LEU A 88 -3.44 0.10 -7.32
C LEU A 88 -2.00 0.31 -6.82
N HIS A 89 -1.81 1.04 -5.74
CA HIS A 89 -0.53 1.17 -5.05
C HIS A 89 -0.66 0.52 -3.67
N VAL A 90 0.04 -0.58 -3.48
CA VAL A 90 -0.03 -1.35 -2.24
C VAL A 90 1.30 -1.32 -1.49
N HIS A 91 1.20 -1.25 -0.19
CA HIS A 91 2.33 -1.31 0.72
C HIS A 91 2.37 -2.69 1.38
N TYR A 92 3.50 -3.39 1.28
CA TYR A 92 3.78 -4.79 1.62
C TYR A 92 3.47 -5.82 0.52
N ALA A 93 4.41 -6.74 0.34
CA ALA A 93 4.26 -7.87 -0.57
C ALA A 93 3.13 -8.81 -0.14
N ILE A 94 3.00 -9.04 1.17
CA ILE A 94 1.88 -9.79 1.77
C ILE A 94 1.32 -9.02 2.98
N PRO A 95 0.01 -9.05 3.20
CA PRO A 95 -1.03 -9.67 2.37
C PRO A 95 -1.47 -8.79 1.19
N HIS A 96 -1.02 -7.52 1.14
CA HIS A 96 -1.63 -6.50 0.30
C HIS A 96 -1.37 -6.72 -1.20
N ALA A 97 -0.11 -6.92 -1.62
CA ALA A 97 0.17 -7.14 -3.05
C ALA A 97 -0.41 -8.49 -3.53
N TYR A 98 -0.42 -9.51 -2.68
CA TYR A 98 -1.09 -10.77 -3.00
C TYR A 98 -2.58 -10.56 -3.30
N ALA A 99 -3.30 -9.87 -2.40
CA ALA A 99 -4.73 -9.59 -2.57
C ALA A 99 -5.00 -8.68 -3.78
N ALA A 100 -4.16 -7.67 -4.00
CA ALA A 100 -4.28 -6.76 -5.13
C ALA A 100 -4.04 -7.47 -6.47
N TYR A 101 -3.09 -8.41 -6.53
CA TYR A 101 -2.90 -9.23 -7.72
C TYR A 101 -4.12 -10.10 -8.01
N MET A 102 -4.73 -10.71 -6.98
CA MET A 102 -5.96 -11.47 -7.15
C MET A 102 -7.10 -10.58 -7.66
N ALA A 103 -7.23 -9.36 -7.14
CA ALA A 103 -8.18 -8.37 -7.66
C ALA A 103 -7.91 -8.04 -9.14
N LYS A 104 -6.64 -7.82 -9.50
CA LYS A 104 -6.22 -7.56 -10.89
C LYS A 104 -6.63 -8.72 -11.81
N GLN A 105 -6.46 -9.98 -11.39
CA GLN A 105 -6.89 -11.13 -12.19
C GLN A 105 -8.41 -11.19 -12.37
N MET A 106 -9.19 -10.98 -11.31
CA MET A 106 -10.65 -10.92 -11.38
C MET A 106 -11.14 -9.79 -12.28
N LEU A 107 -10.48 -8.64 -12.26
CA LEU A 107 -10.79 -7.50 -13.13
C LEU A 107 -10.46 -7.80 -14.59
N LYS A 108 -9.34 -8.48 -14.85
CA LYS A 108 -8.90 -8.87 -16.20
C LYS A 108 -9.90 -9.80 -16.88
N GLU A 109 -10.54 -10.70 -16.16
CA GLU A 109 -11.64 -11.55 -16.68
C GLU A 109 -12.84 -10.70 -17.15
N ASN A 110 -13.00 -9.49 -16.63
CA ASN A 110 -14.02 -8.52 -17.05
C ASN A 110 -13.50 -7.47 -18.05
N GLY A 111 -12.33 -7.67 -18.62
CA GLY A 111 -11.73 -6.78 -19.61
C GLY A 111 -11.09 -5.52 -19.02
N ILE A 112 -10.90 -5.43 -17.70
CA ILE A 112 -10.26 -4.31 -17.01
C ILE A 112 -8.84 -4.69 -16.66
N ASP A 113 -7.85 -4.00 -17.25
CA ASP A 113 -6.44 -4.14 -16.89
C ASP A 113 -6.02 -2.93 -16.06
N ILE A 114 -5.55 -3.19 -14.83
CA ILE A 114 -5.15 -2.14 -13.86
C ILE A 114 -3.69 -2.34 -13.46
N PRO A 115 -2.86 -1.27 -13.50
CA PRO A 115 -1.49 -1.34 -13.02
C PRO A 115 -1.42 -1.55 -11.49
N LEU A 116 -0.45 -2.36 -11.07
CA LEU A 116 -0.16 -2.68 -9.66
C LEU A 116 1.26 -2.25 -9.29
N VAL A 117 1.36 -1.29 -8.39
CA VAL A 117 2.63 -0.87 -7.77
C VAL A 117 2.71 -1.45 -6.36
N THR A 118 3.84 -2.06 -6.02
CA THR A 118 4.10 -2.62 -4.69
C THR A 118 5.33 -1.96 -4.06
N THR A 119 5.15 -1.40 -2.86
CA THR A 119 6.25 -0.86 -2.05
C THR A 119 6.58 -1.81 -0.89
N LEU A 120 7.84 -2.27 -0.86
CA LEU A 120 8.40 -3.13 0.19
C LEU A 120 8.90 -2.27 1.34
N HIS A 121 8.65 -2.72 2.59
CA HIS A 121 8.95 -1.94 3.80
C HIS A 121 9.95 -2.59 4.76
N GLY A 122 10.28 -3.85 4.59
CA GLY A 122 11.26 -4.59 5.38
C GLY A 122 10.67 -5.77 6.15
N SER A 123 9.70 -5.58 7.02
CA SER A 123 9.12 -6.69 7.78
C SER A 123 8.42 -7.75 6.92
N ASP A 124 7.89 -7.34 5.78
CA ASP A 124 7.35 -8.22 4.74
C ASP A 124 8.42 -9.04 4.01
N ILE A 125 9.68 -8.68 4.14
CA ILE A 125 10.83 -9.32 3.50
C ILE A 125 11.67 -10.09 4.53
N THR A 126 12.20 -9.39 5.55
CA THR A 126 13.20 -9.94 6.46
C THR A 126 12.60 -10.63 7.69
N LEU A 127 11.35 -10.37 8.03
CA LEU A 127 10.66 -11.00 9.16
C LEU A 127 9.63 -12.03 8.70
N VAL A 128 8.40 -11.59 8.48
CA VAL A 128 7.28 -12.48 8.14
C VAL A 128 7.51 -13.16 6.79
N GLY A 129 7.97 -12.40 5.80
CA GLY A 129 8.14 -12.88 4.43
C GLY A 129 9.21 -13.96 4.28
N SER A 130 10.24 -13.94 5.12
CA SER A 130 11.30 -14.97 5.10
C SER A 130 10.86 -16.32 5.67
N HIS A 131 9.72 -16.39 6.37
CA HIS A 131 9.20 -17.65 6.89
C HIS A 131 8.86 -18.61 5.75
N PRO A 132 9.24 -19.91 5.82
CA PRO A 132 9.09 -20.88 4.73
C PRO A 132 7.65 -20.96 4.15
N PHE A 133 6.63 -20.83 5.00
CA PHE A 133 5.23 -20.88 4.54
C PHE A 133 4.76 -19.62 3.80
N TYR A 134 5.39 -18.47 4.02
CA TYR A 134 5.04 -17.22 3.36
C TYR A 134 5.94 -16.89 2.17
N LYS A 135 7.16 -17.44 2.15
CA LYS A 135 8.14 -17.16 1.11
C LYS A 135 7.62 -17.35 -0.33
N PRO A 136 6.86 -18.43 -0.65
CA PRO A 136 6.28 -18.57 -1.99
C PRO A 136 5.31 -17.46 -2.35
N ALA A 137 4.46 -17.02 -1.40
CA ALA A 137 3.50 -15.96 -1.62
C ALA A 137 4.18 -14.59 -1.80
N VAL A 138 5.24 -14.31 -1.04
CA VAL A 138 6.05 -13.09 -1.20
C VAL A 138 6.73 -13.05 -2.56
N THR A 139 7.42 -14.12 -2.94
CA THR A 139 8.08 -14.24 -4.25
C THR A 139 7.07 -14.04 -5.38
N PHE A 140 5.93 -14.70 -5.29
CA PHE A 140 4.84 -14.58 -6.26
C PHE A 140 4.33 -13.14 -6.37
N SER A 141 4.05 -12.49 -5.25
CA SER A 141 3.51 -11.12 -5.22
C SER A 141 4.47 -10.11 -5.82
N ILE A 142 5.76 -10.21 -5.50
CA ILE A 142 6.79 -9.32 -6.05
C ILE A 142 6.91 -9.52 -7.57
N ASN A 143 7.02 -10.77 -8.03
CA ASN A 143 7.21 -11.07 -9.45
C ASN A 143 6.00 -10.72 -10.32
N ASN A 144 4.81 -10.65 -9.75
CA ASN A 144 3.56 -10.34 -10.46
C ASN A 144 3.07 -8.89 -10.29
N SER A 145 3.81 -8.04 -9.57
CA SER A 145 3.56 -6.60 -9.57
C SER A 145 4.09 -5.97 -10.86
N ASP A 146 3.46 -4.93 -11.37
CA ASP A 146 3.93 -4.23 -12.58
C ASP A 146 5.17 -3.41 -12.26
N VAL A 147 5.17 -2.73 -11.11
CA VAL A 147 6.31 -1.98 -10.58
C VAL A 147 6.54 -2.35 -9.12
N VAL A 148 7.80 -2.53 -8.73
CA VAL A 148 8.19 -2.80 -7.34
C VAL A 148 9.16 -1.73 -6.86
N THR A 149 8.89 -1.20 -5.67
CA THR A 149 9.80 -0.26 -5.00
C THR A 149 10.24 -0.79 -3.64
N ALA A 150 11.42 -0.41 -3.20
CA ALA A 150 11.94 -0.68 -1.85
C ALA A 150 12.39 0.62 -1.21
N VAL A 151 12.21 0.73 0.12
CA VAL A 151 12.51 1.96 0.87
C VAL A 151 14.02 2.18 1.11
N SER A 152 14.87 1.21 0.76
CA SER A 152 16.33 1.35 0.86
C SER A 152 17.05 0.41 -0.10
N LYS A 153 18.34 0.70 -0.35
CA LYS A 153 19.24 -0.18 -1.13
C LYS A 153 19.46 -1.52 -0.42
N ASP A 154 19.56 -1.49 0.91
CA ASP A 154 19.76 -2.70 1.71
C ASP A 154 18.54 -3.62 1.61
N LEU A 155 17.33 -3.08 1.75
CA LEU A 155 16.10 -3.86 1.59
C LEU A 155 15.98 -4.48 0.19
N ARG A 156 16.34 -3.71 -0.85
CA ARG A 156 16.41 -4.24 -2.21
C ARG A 156 17.38 -5.43 -2.31
N SER A 157 18.58 -5.29 -1.74
CA SER A 157 19.59 -6.35 -1.75
C SER A 157 19.12 -7.58 -0.97
N ASP A 158 18.54 -7.39 0.21
CA ASP A 158 17.97 -8.48 1.02
C ASP A 158 16.86 -9.20 0.27
N THR A 159 16.02 -8.47 -0.48
CA THR A 159 14.96 -9.07 -1.28
C THR A 159 15.52 -10.03 -2.33
N PHE A 160 16.55 -9.63 -3.06
CA PHE A 160 17.20 -10.51 -4.06
C PHE A 160 17.94 -11.68 -3.41
N ASN A 161 18.50 -11.50 -2.22
CA ASN A 161 19.20 -12.57 -1.51
C ASN A 161 18.25 -13.63 -0.92
N LEU A 162 17.07 -13.21 -0.48
CA LEU A 162 16.12 -14.08 0.21
C LEU A 162 15.11 -14.76 -0.73
N PHE A 163 14.79 -14.14 -1.86
CA PHE A 163 13.73 -14.57 -2.75
C PHE A 163 14.22 -14.68 -4.21
N ASP A 164 13.62 -15.60 -4.96
CA ASP A 164 13.83 -15.74 -6.40
C ASP A 164 13.03 -14.67 -7.16
N VAL A 165 13.53 -13.44 -7.11
CA VAL A 165 12.90 -12.26 -7.72
C VAL A 165 13.64 -11.90 -9.01
N HIS A 166 12.86 -11.76 -10.09
CA HIS A 166 13.36 -11.31 -11.41
C HIS A 166 12.77 -9.98 -11.85
N LYS A 167 11.95 -9.36 -11.01
CA LYS A 167 11.48 -8.00 -11.24
C LYS A 167 12.57 -7.00 -10.86
N GLU A 168 12.67 -5.92 -11.63
CA GLU A 168 13.45 -4.77 -11.20
C GLU A 168 12.79 -4.14 -9.96
N ILE A 169 13.60 -3.81 -8.96
CA ILE A 169 13.16 -3.14 -7.74
C ILE A 169 13.79 -1.75 -7.71
N HIS A 170 12.97 -0.72 -7.79
CA HIS A 170 13.39 0.67 -7.72
C HIS A 170 13.56 1.10 -6.26
N VAL A 171 14.63 1.80 -5.94
CA VAL A 171 14.84 2.33 -4.58
C VAL A 171 14.23 3.72 -4.48
N VAL A 172 13.21 3.84 -3.64
CA VAL A 172 12.55 5.10 -3.29
C VAL A 172 12.63 5.27 -1.77
N PRO A 173 13.60 6.05 -1.27
CA PRO A 173 13.78 6.23 0.17
C PRO A 173 12.54 6.87 0.81
N ASN A 174 12.25 6.45 2.04
CA ASN A 174 11.23 7.11 2.85
C ASN A 174 11.57 8.58 3.04
N PHE A 175 10.55 9.43 3.02
CA PHE A 175 10.68 10.85 3.30
C PHE A 175 9.88 11.21 4.56
N ILE A 176 10.32 12.22 5.25
CA ILE A 176 9.60 12.83 6.36
C ILE A 176 9.24 14.24 5.93
N LEU A 177 7.96 14.54 5.86
CA LEU A 177 7.51 15.93 5.76
C LEU A 177 7.72 16.56 7.14
N SER A 178 8.86 17.25 7.33
CA SER A 178 9.05 18.07 8.50
C SER A 178 8.27 19.38 8.29
N LEU A 179 7.14 19.52 8.97
CA LEU A 179 6.52 20.80 9.20
C LEU A 179 7.38 21.56 10.22
N ILE A 180 8.57 22.02 9.83
CA ILE A 180 9.31 23.00 10.60
C ILE A 180 8.56 24.32 10.36
N HIS A 181 7.67 24.67 11.26
CA HIS A 181 7.30 26.06 11.44
C HIS A 181 8.55 26.79 11.92
N ILE A 182 9.29 27.38 11.00
CA ILE A 182 10.24 28.43 11.32
C ILE A 182 9.37 29.63 11.73
N SER A 183 9.07 29.73 13.03
CA SER A 183 8.59 30.98 13.61
C SER A 183 9.72 31.99 13.40
N GLU A 184 9.48 33.02 12.56
CA GLU A 184 10.37 34.13 12.43
C GLU A 184 10.66 34.68 13.82
N PRO A 185 11.93 34.97 14.18
CA PRO A 185 12.24 35.56 15.45
C PRO A 185 11.56 36.94 15.53
N THR A 186 10.64 37.07 16.47
CA THR A 186 9.98 38.34 16.79
C THR A 186 11.07 39.35 17.09
N ARG A 187 11.32 40.32 16.21
CA ARG A 187 12.19 41.46 16.49
C ARG A 187 11.57 42.21 17.66
N LEU A 188 12.19 42.09 18.84
CA LEU A 188 11.96 42.96 19.95
C LEU A 188 12.36 44.39 19.50
N ARG A 189 11.37 45.25 19.30
CA ARG A 189 11.61 46.68 19.18
C ARG A 189 11.98 47.20 20.56
N SER A 190 13.20 47.64 20.71
CA SER A 190 13.68 48.48 21.80
C SER A 190 13.14 49.89 21.66
#